data_a4bdd011410f89c119bb3f97866ce590
#
_entry.id   a4bdd011410f89c119bb3f97866ce590
#
_cell.length_a   1.000
_cell.length_b   1.000
_cell.length_c   1.000
_cell.angle_alpha   90.00
_cell.angle_beta   90.00
_cell.angle_gamma   90.00
#
_symmetry.space_group_name_H-M   'P 1'
#
loop_
_entity.id
_entity.type
_entity.pdbx_description
1 polymer ?
#
loop_
_entity_poly.entity_id
_entity_poly.type
_entity_poly.pdbx_seq_one_letter_code
_entity_poly.pdbx_strand_id
1 'polypeptide(L)'
;MKNRRAAGLAVRKGAAKPDISTVESFKRTLLNAGSITFGEQGGTGAYLKALFLQLGIADALAGKLRPMWLGQGPAEAVADGEVEIGLTQISEILPYAGAELVGPLPREVQLTTTYVTAVGAGTPHADAAAELIKFITAPAVAPVLRAKGLDPAG
;
A
#
# COMPACT_ATOMS: atom_id res chain seq x y z
N MET A 1 17.87 6.50 8.32
CA MET A 1 16.41 6.69 8.58
C MET A 1 15.65 5.47 8.14
N LYS A 2 14.67 5.07 8.91
CA LYS A 2 13.72 4.01 8.53
C LYS A 2 12.31 4.58 8.55
N ASN A 3 11.59 4.55 7.44
CA ASN A 3 10.16 4.80 7.39
C ASN A 3 9.44 3.51 7.04
N ARG A 4 8.33 3.25 7.70
CA ARG A 4 7.50 2.08 7.45
C ARG A 4 6.25 2.47 6.67
N ARG A 5 5.87 1.65 5.72
CA ARG A 5 4.60 1.74 4.99
C ARG A 5 3.84 0.45 5.17
N ALA A 6 2.59 0.57 5.58
CA ALA A 6 1.68 -0.57 5.70
C ALA A 6 0.91 -0.76 4.39
N ALA A 7 0.63 -2.00 4.01
CA ALA A 7 -0.32 -2.31 2.96
C ALA A 7 -1.73 -2.02 3.45
N GLY A 8 -2.60 -1.57 2.55
CA GLY A 8 -3.99 -1.24 2.83
C GLY A 8 -4.92 -1.63 1.69
N LEU A 9 -6.21 -1.57 1.98
CA LEU A 9 -7.28 -1.80 1.05
C LEU A 9 -7.99 -0.48 0.75
N ALA A 10 -8.20 -0.20 -0.53
CA ALA A 10 -8.93 0.94 -1.02
C ALA A 10 -10.22 0.53 -1.70
N VAL A 11 -11.25 1.35 -1.54
CA VAL A 11 -12.49 1.33 -2.30
C VAL A 11 -12.74 2.71 -2.91
N ARG A 12 -13.66 2.81 -3.86
CA ARG A 12 -14.05 4.10 -4.40
C ARG A 12 -14.65 4.99 -3.32
N LYS A 13 -14.36 6.26 -3.36
CA LYS A 13 -14.92 7.23 -2.41
C LYS A 13 -16.46 7.17 -2.38
N GLY A 14 -17.00 7.08 -1.18
CA GLY A 14 -18.45 6.95 -0.96
C GLY A 14 -18.99 5.53 -1.08
N ALA A 15 -18.18 4.55 -1.48
CA ALA A 15 -18.58 3.15 -1.42
C ALA A 15 -18.61 2.65 0.04
N ALA A 16 -19.43 1.64 0.31
CA ALA A 16 -19.45 0.99 1.61
C ALA A 16 -18.07 0.36 1.92
N LYS A 17 -17.53 0.65 3.09
CA LYS A 17 -16.28 0.05 3.55
C LYS A 17 -16.53 -1.36 4.04
N PRO A 18 -15.93 -2.38 3.42
CA PRO A 18 -16.04 -3.75 3.91
C PRO A 18 -15.29 -3.93 5.23
N ASP A 19 -15.70 -4.90 6.02
CA ASP A 19 -14.96 -5.32 7.20
C ASP A 19 -13.70 -6.12 6.81
N ILE A 20 -12.53 -5.62 7.20
CA ILE A 20 -11.24 -6.28 7.03
C ILE A 20 -10.48 -6.38 8.37
N SER A 21 -11.19 -6.34 9.49
CA SER A 21 -10.58 -6.33 10.82
C SER A 21 -9.89 -7.64 11.21
N THR A 22 -10.29 -8.75 10.60
CA THR A 22 -9.72 -10.09 10.82
C THR A 22 -9.32 -10.72 9.49
N VAL A 23 -8.46 -11.74 9.52
CA VAL A 23 -8.08 -12.51 8.33
C VAL A 23 -9.31 -13.12 7.65
N GLU A 24 -10.28 -13.62 8.41
CA GLU A 24 -11.49 -14.22 7.85
C GLU A 24 -12.43 -13.17 7.22
N SER A 25 -12.59 -12.00 7.82
CA SER A 25 -13.37 -10.92 7.20
C SER A 25 -12.68 -10.37 5.96
N PHE A 26 -11.36 -10.23 5.98
CA PHE A 26 -10.55 -9.85 4.81
C PHE A 26 -10.69 -10.86 3.65
N LYS A 27 -10.56 -12.18 3.94
CA LYS A 27 -10.81 -13.24 2.96
C LYS A 27 -12.20 -13.12 2.34
N ARG A 28 -13.22 -13.02 3.18
CA ARG A 28 -14.62 -12.89 2.73
C ARG A 28 -14.82 -11.66 1.86
N THR A 29 -14.23 -10.54 2.22
CA THR A 29 -14.25 -9.30 1.42
C THR A 29 -13.69 -9.53 0.02
N LEU A 30 -12.50 -10.15 -0.10
CA LEU A 30 -11.90 -10.44 -1.39
C LEU A 30 -12.73 -11.45 -2.21
N LEU A 31 -13.27 -12.48 -1.56
CA LEU A 31 -14.10 -13.48 -2.23
C LEU A 31 -15.44 -12.92 -2.73
N ASN A 32 -15.99 -11.91 -2.07
CA ASN A 32 -17.25 -11.26 -2.45
C ASN A 32 -17.07 -10.12 -3.46
N ALA A 33 -15.87 -9.57 -3.60
CA ALA A 33 -15.60 -8.49 -4.54
C ALA A 33 -15.82 -8.94 -6.00
N GLY A 34 -16.33 -8.04 -6.83
CA GLY A 34 -16.50 -8.28 -8.28
C GLY A 34 -15.20 -8.11 -9.05
N SER A 35 -14.31 -7.24 -8.59
CA SER A 35 -13.01 -6.98 -9.22
C SER A 35 -11.99 -6.48 -8.21
N ILE A 36 -10.74 -6.91 -8.38
CA ILE A 36 -9.63 -6.61 -7.49
C ILE A 36 -8.41 -6.29 -8.32
N THR A 37 -7.64 -5.28 -7.91
CA THR A 37 -6.33 -5.00 -8.50
C THR A 37 -5.27 -4.77 -7.42
N PHE A 38 -4.03 -5.02 -7.78
CA PHE A 38 -2.84 -4.71 -6.99
C PHE A 38 -1.64 -4.55 -7.92
N GLY A 39 -0.59 -3.83 -7.46
CA GLY A 39 0.65 -3.70 -8.22
C GLY A 39 1.33 -5.06 -8.38
N GLU A 40 1.31 -5.60 -9.60
CA GLU A 40 1.90 -6.92 -9.87
C GLU A 40 3.43 -6.92 -9.76
N GLN A 41 4.03 -5.78 -10.03
CA GLN A 41 5.47 -5.58 -9.93
C GLN A 41 5.86 -5.09 -8.53
N GLY A 42 7.03 -5.52 -8.06
CA GLY A 42 7.54 -5.12 -6.76
C GLY A 42 7.13 -6.01 -5.58
N GLY A 43 7.58 -5.63 -4.39
CA GLY A 43 7.46 -6.47 -3.20
C GLY A 43 6.01 -6.68 -2.72
N THR A 44 5.15 -5.68 -2.88
CA THR A 44 3.74 -5.77 -2.45
C THR A 44 2.99 -6.79 -3.30
N GLY A 45 3.20 -6.78 -4.62
CA GLY A 45 2.55 -7.73 -5.53
C GLY A 45 2.99 -9.17 -5.29
N ALA A 46 4.30 -9.38 -5.14
CA ALA A 46 4.84 -10.70 -4.82
C ALA A 46 4.29 -11.24 -3.49
N TYR A 47 4.21 -10.37 -2.47
CA TYR A 47 3.64 -10.71 -1.17
C TYR A 47 2.16 -11.10 -1.29
N LEU A 48 1.33 -10.28 -1.97
CA LEU A 48 -0.11 -10.55 -2.10
C LEU A 48 -0.39 -11.85 -2.85
N LYS A 49 0.36 -12.15 -3.92
CA LYS A 49 0.26 -13.43 -4.63
C LYS A 49 0.54 -14.61 -3.70
N ALA A 50 1.61 -14.54 -2.91
CA ALA A 50 1.94 -15.57 -1.92
C ALA A 50 0.86 -15.68 -0.82
N LEU A 51 0.34 -14.55 -0.35
CA LEU A 51 -0.72 -14.51 0.65
C LEU A 51 -2.01 -15.16 0.16
N PHE A 52 -2.42 -14.90 -1.08
CA PHE A 52 -3.63 -15.53 -1.65
C PHE A 52 -3.50 -17.05 -1.75
N LEU A 53 -2.30 -17.56 -2.08
CA LEU A 53 -2.02 -18.99 -2.04
C LEU A 53 -2.09 -19.54 -0.60
N GLN A 54 -1.44 -18.87 0.36
CA GLN A 54 -1.45 -19.25 1.76
C GLN A 54 -2.86 -19.27 2.36
N LEU A 55 -3.71 -18.33 1.97
CA LEU A 55 -5.10 -18.24 2.42
C LEU A 55 -6.03 -19.24 1.67
N GLY A 56 -5.53 -19.93 0.65
CA GLY A 56 -6.31 -20.89 -0.15
C GLY A 56 -7.39 -20.22 -1.01
N ILE A 57 -7.20 -18.97 -1.43
CA ILE A 57 -8.18 -18.21 -2.23
C ILE A 57 -7.67 -17.82 -3.62
N ALA A 58 -6.43 -18.16 -3.96
CA ALA A 58 -5.83 -17.73 -5.23
C ALA A 58 -6.67 -18.10 -6.46
N ASP A 59 -7.13 -19.35 -6.54
CA ASP A 59 -7.95 -19.85 -7.67
C ASP A 59 -9.29 -19.12 -7.75
N ALA A 60 -9.94 -18.90 -6.60
CA ALA A 60 -11.22 -18.19 -6.55
C ALA A 60 -11.09 -16.69 -6.94
N LEU A 61 -9.91 -16.09 -6.75
CA LEU A 61 -9.64 -14.72 -7.14
C LEU A 61 -9.19 -14.57 -8.60
N ALA A 62 -8.70 -15.61 -9.24
CA ALA A 62 -8.10 -15.53 -10.59
C ALA A 62 -9.00 -14.82 -11.62
N GLY A 63 -10.31 -15.12 -11.63
CA GLY A 63 -11.27 -14.48 -12.53
C GLY A 63 -11.66 -13.04 -12.14
N LYS A 64 -11.26 -12.58 -10.96
CA LYS A 64 -11.58 -11.25 -10.41
C LYS A 64 -10.41 -10.27 -10.49
N LEU A 65 -9.20 -10.78 -10.68
CA LEU A 65 -8.03 -9.94 -10.82
C LEU A 65 -8.08 -9.16 -12.14
N ARG A 66 -7.81 -7.88 -12.05
CA ARG A 66 -7.75 -6.99 -13.21
C ARG A 66 -6.33 -6.45 -13.38
N PRO A 67 -5.75 -6.58 -14.56
CA PRO A 67 -4.46 -5.98 -14.85
C PRO A 67 -4.58 -4.46 -14.77
N MET A 68 -3.54 -3.80 -14.31
CA MET A 68 -3.44 -2.35 -14.36
C MET A 68 -2.84 -1.91 -15.69
N TRP A 69 -3.26 -0.74 -16.16
CA TRP A 69 -2.63 -0.10 -17.30
C TRP A 69 -1.21 0.37 -16.93
N LEU A 70 -0.34 0.43 -17.92
CA LEU A 70 1.03 0.89 -17.69
C LEU A 70 1.04 2.29 -17.09
N GLY A 71 1.65 2.42 -15.90
CA GLY A 71 1.74 3.68 -15.15
C GLY A 71 0.56 3.97 -14.22
N GLN A 72 -0.52 3.18 -14.27
CA GLN A 72 -1.66 3.32 -13.35
C GLN A 72 -1.41 2.57 -12.04
N GLY A 73 -1.79 3.19 -10.92
CA GLY A 73 -1.74 2.55 -9.60
C GLY A 73 -3.10 1.95 -9.17
N PRO A 74 -3.11 0.98 -8.22
CA PRO A 74 -4.34 0.38 -7.72
C PRO A 74 -5.35 1.40 -7.17
N ALA A 75 -4.88 2.43 -6.50
CA ALA A 75 -5.74 3.49 -5.94
C ALA A 75 -6.37 4.37 -7.04
N GLU A 76 -5.65 4.62 -8.14
CA GLU A 76 -6.17 5.35 -9.29
C GLU A 76 -7.26 4.56 -9.99
N ALA A 77 -7.03 3.27 -10.28
CA ALA A 77 -8.03 2.39 -10.90
C ALA A 77 -9.33 2.30 -10.07
N VAL A 78 -9.23 2.31 -8.75
CA VAL A 78 -10.38 2.37 -7.84
C VAL A 78 -11.06 3.73 -7.90
N ALA A 79 -10.29 4.82 -7.88
CA ALA A 79 -10.82 6.18 -7.96
C ALA A 79 -11.62 6.42 -9.24
N ASP A 80 -11.13 5.89 -10.36
CA ASP A 80 -11.77 5.97 -11.68
C ASP A 80 -12.97 5.02 -11.81
N GLY A 81 -13.15 4.09 -10.87
CA GLY A 81 -14.26 3.14 -10.84
C GLY A 81 -14.08 1.94 -11.78
N GLU A 82 -12.86 1.68 -12.23
CA GLU A 82 -12.53 0.55 -13.10
C GLU A 82 -12.52 -0.78 -12.34
N VAL A 83 -12.19 -0.74 -11.04
CA VAL A 83 -12.18 -1.89 -10.14
C VAL A 83 -12.81 -1.54 -8.80
N GLU A 84 -13.36 -2.54 -8.13
CA GLU A 84 -14.02 -2.39 -6.84
C GLU A 84 -13.01 -2.25 -5.69
N ILE A 85 -11.96 -3.08 -5.67
CA ILE A 85 -10.96 -3.13 -4.61
C ILE A 85 -9.55 -2.94 -5.18
N GLY A 86 -8.80 -2.03 -4.56
CA GLY A 86 -7.37 -1.84 -4.78
C GLY A 86 -6.57 -2.23 -3.53
N LEU A 87 -5.52 -3.03 -3.71
CA LEU A 87 -4.58 -3.39 -2.65
C LEU A 87 -3.23 -2.79 -2.98
N THR A 88 -2.78 -1.87 -2.15
CA THR A 88 -1.48 -1.22 -2.28
C THR A 88 -1.03 -0.62 -0.95
N GLN A 89 0.04 0.13 -0.93
CA GLN A 89 0.49 0.80 0.29
C GLN A 89 -0.39 1.99 0.64
N ILE A 90 -0.67 2.20 1.92
CA ILE A 90 -1.53 3.30 2.40
C ILE A 90 -1.08 4.65 1.84
N SER A 91 0.23 4.88 1.78
CA SER A 91 0.80 6.12 1.22
C SER A 91 0.55 6.32 -0.28
N GLU A 92 0.14 5.28 -0.99
CA GLU A 92 -0.25 5.32 -2.40
C GLU A 92 -1.76 5.46 -2.59
N ILE A 93 -2.55 5.21 -1.54
CA ILE A 93 -4.01 5.42 -1.54
C ILE A 93 -4.36 6.87 -1.23
N LEU A 94 -3.76 7.42 -0.17
CA LEU A 94 -4.11 8.73 0.37
C LEU A 94 -4.04 9.91 -0.62
N PRO A 95 -3.16 9.93 -1.64
CA PRO A 95 -3.12 11.02 -2.61
C PRO A 95 -4.33 11.09 -3.55
N TYR A 96 -5.07 10.01 -3.73
CA TYR A 96 -6.17 9.93 -4.69
C TYR A 96 -7.50 10.31 -4.05
N ALA A 97 -8.01 11.50 -4.36
CA ALA A 97 -9.25 12.02 -3.79
C ALA A 97 -10.50 11.17 -4.12
N GLY A 98 -10.45 10.39 -5.21
CA GLY A 98 -11.51 9.45 -5.62
C GLY A 98 -11.43 8.07 -4.99
N ALA A 99 -10.34 7.75 -4.29
CA ALA A 99 -10.18 6.52 -3.53
C ALA A 99 -10.36 6.79 -2.04
N GLU A 100 -10.84 5.81 -1.32
CA GLU A 100 -11.01 5.87 0.12
C GLU A 100 -10.33 4.67 0.78
N LEU A 101 -9.46 4.96 1.74
CA LEU A 101 -8.81 3.93 2.54
C LEU A 101 -9.83 3.26 3.46
N VAL A 102 -10.00 1.94 3.33
CA VAL A 102 -10.77 1.13 4.28
C VAL A 102 -9.97 0.94 5.56
N GLY A 103 -8.71 0.56 5.44
CA GLY A 103 -7.80 0.36 6.55
C GLY A 103 -6.55 -0.41 6.13
N PRO A 104 -5.62 -0.63 7.09
CA PRO A 104 -4.52 -1.57 6.92
C PRO A 104 -5.04 -3.00 6.79
N LEU A 105 -4.25 -3.90 6.22
CA LEU A 105 -4.56 -5.33 6.25
C LEU A 105 -4.57 -5.84 7.70
N PRO A 106 -5.28 -6.95 8.00
CA PRO A 106 -5.24 -7.56 9.33
C PRO A 106 -3.80 -7.79 9.80
N ARG A 107 -3.56 -7.62 11.09
CA ARG A 107 -2.22 -7.64 11.68
C ARG A 107 -1.41 -8.89 11.31
N GLU A 108 -2.07 -10.06 11.28
CA GLU A 108 -1.48 -11.36 11.02
C GLU A 108 -0.97 -11.51 9.57
N VAL A 109 -1.55 -10.74 8.66
CA VAL A 109 -1.22 -10.75 7.23
C VAL A 109 -0.79 -9.37 6.73
N GLN A 110 -0.34 -8.50 7.63
CA GLN A 110 0.11 -7.16 7.27
C GLN A 110 1.49 -7.19 6.64
N LEU A 111 1.61 -6.60 5.46
CA LEU A 111 2.91 -6.27 4.87
C LEU A 111 3.34 -4.88 5.32
N THR A 112 4.50 -4.81 5.96
CA THR A 112 5.16 -3.53 6.28
C THR A 112 6.47 -3.42 5.51
N THR A 113 6.55 -2.45 4.62
CA THR A 113 7.77 -2.14 3.87
C THR A 113 8.57 -1.09 4.60
N THR A 114 9.84 -1.36 4.85
CA THR A 114 10.77 -0.40 5.46
C THR A 114 11.62 0.27 4.39
N TYR A 115 11.56 1.60 4.35
CA TYR A 115 12.41 2.42 3.48
C TYR A 115 13.59 2.94 4.28
N VAL A 116 14.77 2.82 3.71
CA VAL A 116 16.02 3.31 4.29
C VAL A 116 16.69 4.30 3.35
N THR A 117 17.40 5.24 3.93
CA THR A 117 18.17 6.24 3.19
C THR A 117 19.62 6.18 3.63
N ALA A 118 20.54 6.25 2.69
CA ALA A 118 21.99 6.27 2.96
C ALA A 118 22.67 7.27 2.01
N VAL A 119 23.82 7.77 2.42
CA VAL A 119 24.72 8.54 1.55
C VAL A 119 25.51 7.57 0.69
N GLY A 120 25.57 7.80 -0.62
CA GLY A 120 26.37 6.98 -1.54
C GLY A 120 27.87 7.12 -1.27
N ALA A 121 28.57 5.99 -1.22
CA ALA A 121 30.04 6.01 -1.10
C ALA A 121 30.68 6.70 -2.32
N GLY A 122 31.61 7.62 -2.09
CA GLY A 122 32.31 8.34 -3.16
C GLY A 122 31.52 9.48 -3.83
N THR A 123 30.34 9.86 -3.32
CA THR A 123 29.64 11.05 -3.81
C THR A 123 30.44 12.32 -3.50
N PRO A 124 30.59 13.27 -4.44
CA PRO A 124 31.22 14.56 -4.17
C PRO A 124 30.30 15.48 -3.31
N HIS A 125 29.06 15.09 -3.05
CA HIS A 125 28.06 15.86 -2.32
C HIS A 125 27.64 15.20 -1.00
N ALA A 126 28.55 14.52 -0.30
CA ALA A 126 28.27 13.78 0.92
C ALA A 126 27.62 14.64 2.01
N ASP A 127 28.12 15.85 2.23
CA ASP A 127 27.61 16.77 3.25
C ASP A 127 26.18 17.23 2.92
N ALA A 128 25.90 17.61 1.67
CA ALA A 128 24.56 18.00 1.23
C ALA A 128 23.57 16.85 1.35
N ALA A 129 23.99 15.62 1.01
CA ALA A 129 23.15 14.43 1.16
C ALA A 129 22.88 14.13 2.64
N ALA A 130 23.87 14.26 3.52
CA ALA A 130 23.71 14.08 4.95
C ALA A 130 22.75 15.13 5.55
N GLU A 131 22.87 16.41 5.18
CA GLU A 131 21.95 17.47 5.62
C GLU A 131 20.52 17.25 5.12
N LEU A 132 20.32 16.79 3.87
CA LEU A 132 19.00 16.40 3.36
C LEU A 132 18.41 15.26 4.19
N ILE A 133 19.18 14.21 4.46
CA ILE A 133 18.74 13.08 5.29
C ILE A 133 18.33 13.60 6.68
N LYS A 134 19.14 14.42 7.31
CA LYS A 134 18.85 15.02 8.61
C LYS A 134 17.57 15.85 8.58
N PHE A 135 17.36 16.63 7.54
CA PHE A 135 16.14 17.44 7.36
C PHE A 135 14.89 16.58 7.26
N ILE A 136 14.88 15.58 6.35
CA ILE A 136 13.69 14.72 6.13
C ILE A 136 13.45 13.73 7.27
N THR A 137 14.42 13.56 8.19
CA THR A 137 14.33 12.68 9.37
C THR A 137 14.07 13.43 10.66
N ALA A 138 14.06 14.77 10.60
CA ALA A 138 13.84 15.58 11.78
C ALA A 138 12.49 15.28 12.43
N PRO A 139 12.37 15.32 13.77
CA PRO A 139 11.11 15.07 14.47
C PRO A 139 9.96 15.98 13.98
N ALA A 140 10.28 17.20 13.55
CA ALA A 140 9.31 18.15 12.99
C ALA A 140 8.63 17.66 11.70
N VAL A 141 9.25 16.72 10.96
CA VAL A 141 8.70 16.17 9.72
C VAL A 141 7.75 14.97 10.00
N ALA A 142 7.83 14.37 11.19
CA ALA A 142 7.04 13.19 11.53
C ALA A 142 5.50 13.37 11.34
N PRO A 143 4.87 14.49 11.70
CA PRO A 143 3.44 14.70 11.42
C PRO A 143 3.11 14.67 9.93
N VAL A 144 3.97 15.27 9.09
CA VAL A 144 3.80 15.29 7.64
C VAL A 144 3.90 13.87 7.07
N LEU A 145 4.88 13.10 7.52
CA LEU A 145 5.06 11.70 7.10
C LEU A 145 3.84 10.85 7.46
N ARG A 146 3.34 10.97 8.70
CA ARG A 146 2.12 10.25 9.13
C ARG A 146 0.90 10.63 8.32
N ALA A 147 0.70 11.92 8.03
CA ALA A 147 -0.39 12.40 7.19
C ALA A 147 -0.33 11.84 5.75
N LYS A 148 0.86 11.41 5.31
CA LYS A 148 1.09 10.77 4.01
C LYS A 148 1.16 9.23 4.09
N GLY A 149 0.75 8.63 5.20
CA GLY A 149 0.71 7.17 5.35
C GLY A 149 2.07 6.52 5.60
N LEU A 150 3.03 7.30 6.06
CA LEU A 150 4.36 6.82 6.45
C LEU A 150 4.48 6.85 7.97
N ASP A 151 4.97 5.77 8.56
CA ASP A 151 5.28 5.72 9.99
C ASP A 151 6.80 5.90 10.18
N PRO A 152 7.24 7.06 10.71
CA PRO A 152 8.65 7.25 11.04
C PRO A 152 9.05 6.25 12.12
N ALA A 153 9.94 5.31 11.79
CA ALA A 153 10.54 4.46 12.80
C ALA A 153 11.58 5.28 13.54
N GLY A 154 11.40 5.43 14.84
CA GLY A 154 12.38 6.02 15.73
C GLY A 154 13.71 5.28 15.73
#